data_576ef3139618004a8b5f605816962ab4
#
_entry.id   576ef3139618004a8b5f605816962ab4
#
_cell.length_a   1.000
_cell.length_b   1.000
_cell.length_c   1.000
_cell.angle_alpha   90.00
_cell.angle_beta   90.00
_cell.angle_gamma   90.00
#
_symmetry.space_group_name_H-M   'P 1'
#
loop_
_entity.id
_entity.type
_entity.pdbx_description
1 polymer ?
#
loop_
_entity_poly.entity_id
_entity_poly.type
_entity_poly.pdbx_seq_one_letter_code
_entity_poly.pdbx_strand_id
1 'polypeptide(L)'
;MQVFKAFLRILRKKLPTAMIWVVVFLIIAVGVTTNNSSPFSFTENQFNICVFDEDQTPESQALVAYLGKHHNLVSVKQEQDTILDMLYDERIDYAMTIAKGYAENLQAGKTDTLFTHYYLDDRYANTLLDSTLSEYVKTVLAYETSGLSCMDAISSAETVLSEEIPVNSDPFAETANPASHNESFSYYFQYLPYIFLSVLIAALSPTLIALQKQDIRNRTNCSCLSSSSQTLQMLLGSGLFVLFVWLIFMVAALWFNGGMVTGKLWYAILNSFVFLLVAAAIAILLSAAAPSDTVLNVWNQVIGLGMSFLCGIFVPQSMLSDGVLKAGQFLPAYWYVRANNMLFGISGEVFQTRTFLQYLGVECLFAVALFALIFAVQKAKHDHSGS
;
A
#
# COMPACT_ATOMS: atom_id res chain seq x y z
N MET A 1 26.15 34.65 9.93
CA MET A 1 25.00 33.78 9.72
C MET A 1 24.13 33.66 10.98
N GLN A 2 23.51 34.75 11.41
CA GLN A 2 22.71 34.75 12.64
C GLN A 2 21.32 34.11 12.45
N VAL A 3 20.67 34.38 11.32
CA VAL A 3 19.35 33.83 11.01
C VAL A 3 19.41 32.30 10.82
N PHE A 4 20.45 31.80 10.16
CA PHE A 4 20.71 30.36 10.02
C PHE A 4 20.88 29.66 11.39
N LYS A 5 21.66 30.28 12.32
CA LYS A 5 21.82 29.71 13.68
C LYS A 5 20.50 29.73 14.46
N ALA A 6 19.71 30.79 14.31
CA ALA A 6 18.36 30.87 14.92
C ALA A 6 17.44 29.81 14.35
N PHE A 7 17.43 29.62 13.03
CA PHE A 7 16.68 28.55 12.36
C PHE A 7 17.02 27.17 12.95
N LEU A 8 18.31 26.80 12.98
CA LEU A 8 18.75 25.51 13.52
C LEU A 8 18.39 25.33 15.00
N ARG A 9 18.45 26.40 15.81
CA ARG A 9 18.08 26.36 17.23
C ARG A 9 16.59 26.11 17.42
N ILE A 10 15.72 26.73 16.61
CA ILE A 10 14.28 26.53 16.65
C ILE A 10 13.94 25.13 16.12
N LEU A 11 14.52 24.74 15.00
CA LEU A 11 14.34 23.43 14.40
C LEU A 11 14.68 22.31 15.39
N ARG A 12 15.80 22.42 16.11
CA ARG A 12 16.20 21.44 17.13
C ARG A 12 15.14 21.22 18.20
N LYS A 13 14.35 22.24 18.55
CA LYS A 13 13.24 22.12 19.50
C LYS A 13 12.01 21.39 18.90
N LYS A 14 11.85 21.42 17.57
CA LYS A 14 10.73 20.77 16.85
C LYS A 14 11.11 19.37 16.34
N LEU A 15 12.41 19.04 16.29
CA LEU A 15 12.91 17.73 15.88
C LEU A 15 12.27 16.54 16.62
N PRO A 16 12.04 16.54 17.94
CA PRO A 16 11.46 15.38 18.62
C PRO A 16 10.09 15.00 18.05
N THR A 17 9.24 15.98 17.71
CA THR A 17 7.93 15.72 17.09
C THR A 17 8.07 15.08 15.69
N ALA A 18 9.03 15.55 14.89
CA ALA A 18 9.29 14.97 13.58
C ALA A 18 9.92 13.57 13.68
N MET A 19 10.81 13.36 14.67
CA MET A 19 11.45 12.06 14.88
C MET A 19 10.47 10.96 15.24
N ILE A 20 9.34 11.27 15.88
CA ILE A 20 8.26 10.29 16.11
C ILE A 20 7.79 9.70 14.77
N TRP A 21 7.54 10.53 13.78
CA TRP A 21 7.14 10.08 12.43
C TRP A 21 8.22 9.22 11.75
N VAL A 22 9.49 9.61 11.88
CA VAL A 22 10.62 8.85 11.35
C VAL A 22 10.69 7.47 12.00
N VAL A 23 10.62 7.40 13.32
CA VAL A 23 10.69 6.14 14.08
C VAL A 23 9.51 5.23 13.75
N VAL A 24 8.28 5.76 13.76
CA VAL A 24 7.07 5.00 13.41
C VAL A 24 7.19 4.42 11.99
N PHE A 25 7.65 5.22 11.04
CA PHE A 25 7.84 4.74 9.68
C PHE A 25 8.90 3.64 9.59
N LEU A 26 10.05 3.82 10.24
CA LEU A 26 11.11 2.80 10.21
C LEU A 26 10.65 1.49 10.85
N ILE A 27 9.85 1.55 11.92
CA ILE A 27 9.26 0.34 12.53
C ILE A 27 8.31 -0.34 11.54
N ILE A 28 7.42 0.41 10.88
CA ILE A 28 6.51 -0.13 9.87
C ILE A 28 7.31 -0.70 8.69
N ALA A 29 8.32 0.01 8.20
CA ALA A 29 9.17 -0.44 7.11
C ALA A 29 9.90 -1.74 7.44
N VAL A 30 10.44 -1.86 8.66
CA VAL A 30 11.04 -3.11 9.15
C VAL A 30 9.98 -4.21 9.24
N GLY A 31 8.82 -3.94 9.83
CA GLY A 31 7.73 -4.91 9.95
C GLY A 31 7.27 -5.45 8.59
N VAL A 32 7.12 -4.58 7.59
CA VAL A 32 6.73 -4.97 6.24
C VAL A 32 7.85 -5.76 5.54
N THR A 33 9.13 -5.40 5.75
CA THR A 33 10.26 -6.11 5.12
C THR A 33 10.59 -7.45 5.77
N THR A 34 10.35 -7.61 7.07
CA THR A 34 10.68 -8.85 7.81
C THR A 34 9.55 -9.87 7.80
N ASN A 35 8.28 -9.44 7.70
CA ASN A 35 7.11 -10.33 7.67
C ASN A 35 6.74 -10.83 6.27
N ASN A 36 7.51 -10.52 5.26
CA ASN A 36 7.29 -11.09 3.95
C ASN A 36 7.81 -12.55 3.89
N SER A 37 7.01 -13.46 4.36
CA SER A 37 6.86 -14.75 3.69
C SER A 37 6.54 -14.39 2.23
N SER A 38 7.33 -14.90 1.31
CA SER A 38 7.22 -14.73 -0.13
C SER A 38 5.73 -14.62 -0.56
N PRO A 39 5.25 -13.52 -1.16
CA PRO A 39 3.85 -13.44 -1.62
C PRO A 39 3.52 -14.44 -2.72
N PHE A 40 4.52 -15.20 -3.19
CA PHE A 40 4.41 -16.30 -4.11
C PHE A 40 4.64 -17.68 -3.47
N SER A 41 4.92 -17.79 -2.17
CA SER A 41 4.55 -18.99 -1.47
C SER A 41 3.03 -18.96 -1.33
N PHE A 42 2.33 -19.58 -2.25
CA PHE A 42 0.92 -19.92 -2.07
C PHE A 42 0.86 -20.78 -0.81
N THR A 43 0.62 -20.11 0.32
CA THR A 43 0.24 -20.81 1.54
C THR A 43 -1.25 -21.03 1.35
N GLU A 44 -1.62 -22.28 1.22
CA GLU A 44 -3.01 -22.68 1.21
C GLU A 44 -3.69 -22.06 2.42
N ASN A 45 -4.54 -21.05 2.20
CA ASN A 45 -5.24 -20.39 3.29
C ASN A 45 -6.23 -21.39 3.86
N GLN A 46 -6.01 -21.82 5.09
CA GLN A 46 -6.97 -22.66 5.80
C GLN A 46 -8.14 -21.80 6.24
N PHE A 47 -9.32 -22.09 5.68
CA PHE A 47 -10.57 -21.45 6.07
C PHE A 47 -11.31 -22.27 7.12
N ASN A 48 -12.09 -21.60 7.95
CA ASN A 48 -13.05 -22.23 8.83
C ASN A 48 -14.34 -22.50 8.04
N ILE A 49 -14.58 -23.74 7.65
CA ILE A 49 -15.70 -24.10 6.81
C ILE A 49 -16.72 -24.97 7.56
N CYS A 50 -17.98 -24.79 7.29
CA CYS A 50 -19.06 -25.61 7.82
C CYS A 50 -19.69 -26.41 6.67
N VAL A 51 -19.71 -27.72 6.81
CA VAL A 51 -20.29 -28.63 5.81
C VAL A 51 -21.40 -29.46 6.45
N PHE A 52 -22.57 -29.40 5.87
CA PHE A 52 -23.72 -30.24 6.24
C PHE A 52 -23.89 -31.33 5.19
N ASP A 53 -23.64 -32.57 5.58
CA ASP A 53 -23.82 -33.73 4.69
C ASP A 53 -25.20 -34.36 4.92
N GLU A 54 -26.14 -34.09 3.99
CA GLU A 54 -27.50 -34.69 4.02
C GLU A 54 -27.57 -36.03 3.26
N ASP A 55 -26.53 -36.36 2.44
CA ASP A 55 -26.53 -37.58 1.66
C ASP A 55 -25.95 -38.77 2.45
N GLN A 56 -24.93 -38.53 3.26
CA GLN A 56 -24.25 -39.52 4.11
C GLN A 56 -23.77 -40.77 3.37
N THR A 57 -23.51 -40.66 2.07
CA THR A 57 -22.93 -41.73 1.24
C THR A 57 -21.42 -41.78 1.38
N PRO A 58 -20.76 -42.90 0.99
CA PRO A 58 -19.30 -42.95 0.96
C PRO A 58 -18.64 -41.85 0.13
N GLU A 59 -19.33 -41.45 -0.96
CA GLU A 59 -18.88 -40.40 -1.89
C GLU A 59 -18.95 -39.00 -1.26
N SER A 60 -20.03 -38.70 -0.52
CA SER A 60 -20.16 -37.42 0.18
C SER A 60 -19.18 -37.33 1.35
N GLN A 61 -18.98 -38.43 2.08
CA GLN A 61 -18.02 -38.48 3.18
C GLN A 61 -16.57 -38.32 2.70
N ALA A 62 -16.24 -38.84 1.51
CA ALA A 62 -14.93 -38.62 0.90
C ALA A 62 -14.68 -37.14 0.61
N LEU A 63 -15.68 -36.43 0.04
CA LEU A 63 -15.58 -34.98 -0.18
C LEU A 63 -15.37 -34.21 1.15
N VAL A 64 -16.14 -34.56 2.20
CA VAL A 64 -15.98 -33.93 3.53
C VAL A 64 -14.59 -34.19 4.07
N ALA A 65 -14.07 -35.42 3.92
CA ALA A 65 -12.71 -35.78 4.34
C ALA A 65 -11.63 -35.00 3.55
N TYR A 66 -11.82 -34.85 2.23
CA TYR A 66 -10.95 -34.04 1.38
C TYR A 66 -10.91 -32.59 1.84
N LEU A 67 -12.06 -31.96 2.05
CA LEU A 67 -12.12 -30.58 2.55
C LEU A 67 -11.49 -30.43 3.94
N GLY A 68 -11.67 -31.43 4.81
CA GLY A 68 -11.06 -31.44 6.16
C GLY A 68 -9.53 -31.62 6.19
N LYS A 69 -8.92 -32.11 5.09
CA LYS A 69 -7.46 -32.15 4.94
C LYS A 69 -6.87 -30.76 4.64
N HIS A 70 -7.61 -29.93 3.94
CA HIS A 70 -7.16 -28.62 3.45
C HIS A 70 -7.68 -27.45 4.28
N HIS A 71 -8.80 -27.61 4.98
CA HIS A 71 -9.48 -26.55 5.72
C HIS A 71 -9.92 -27.02 7.12
N ASN A 72 -10.25 -26.07 8.00
CA ASN A 72 -10.74 -26.35 9.33
C ASN A 72 -12.25 -26.59 9.31
N LEU A 73 -12.72 -27.83 9.60
CA LEU A 73 -14.14 -28.10 9.69
C LEU A 73 -14.70 -27.66 11.04
N VAL A 74 -15.68 -26.76 11.00
CA VAL A 74 -16.40 -26.25 12.17
C VAL A 74 -17.81 -26.84 12.21
N SER A 75 -18.16 -27.49 13.32
CA SER A 75 -19.51 -28.03 13.51
C SER A 75 -20.45 -26.94 14.04
N VAL A 76 -21.50 -26.67 13.29
CA VAL A 76 -22.53 -25.68 13.61
C VAL A 76 -23.90 -26.35 13.52
N LYS A 77 -24.89 -25.83 14.25
CA LYS A 77 -26.27 -26.28 14.07
C LYS A 77 -26.80 -25.81 12.71
N GLN A 78 -27.50 -26.70 11.99
CA GLN A 78 -28.07 -26.43 10.68
C GLN A 78 -29.33 -25.54 10.79
N GLU A 79 -29.17 -24.34 11.32
CA GLU A 79 -30.18 -23.29 11.39
C GLU A 79 -29.68 -22.09 10.58
N GLN A 80 -30.50 -21.64 9.61
CA GLN A 80 -30.06 -20.60 8.66
C GLN A 80 -29.60 -19.33 9.35
N ASP A 81 -30.33 -18.89 10.39
CA ASP A 81 -29.98 -17.67 11.14
C ASP A 81 -28.65 -17.84 11.89
N THR A 82 -28.42 -19.02 12.48
CA THR A 82 -27.16 -19.32 13.19
C THR A 82 -25.96 -19.35 12.23
N ILE A 83 -26.15 -19.91 11.02
CA ILE A 83 -25.10 -19.96 9.99
C ILE A 83 -24.77 -18.54 9.52
N LEU A 84 -25.77 -17.71 9.24
CA LEU A 84 -25.57 -16.34 8.79
C LEU A 84 -24.93 -15.47 9.89
N ASP A 85 -25.32 -15.64 11.15
CA ASP A 85 -24.70 -14.94 12.28
C ASP A 85 -23.20 -15.31 12.41
N MET A 86 -22.86 -16.60 12.28
CA MET A 86 -21.47 -17.04 12.36
C MET A 86 -20.64 -16.59 11.16
N LEU A 87 -21.21 -16.48 9.96
CA LEU A 87 -20.57 -15.89 8.79
C LEU A 87 -20.36 -14.38 8.99
N TYR A 88 -21.33 -13.68 9.57
CA TYR A 88 -21.25 -12.26 9.85
C TYR A 88 -20.20 -11.94 10.94
N ASP A 89 -20.15 -12.75 11.99
CA ASP A 89 -19.18 -12.64 13.08
C ASP A 89 -17.76 -13.13 12.70
N GLU A 90 -17.56 -13.55 11.43
CA GLU A 90 -16.26 -14.07 10.92
C GLU A 90 -15.74 -15.29 11.71
N ARG A 91 -16.63 -16.08 12.31
CA ARG A 91 -16.28 -17.34 12.98
C ARG A 91 -16.15 -18.49 12.00
N ILE A 92 -16.88 -18.44 10.90
CA ILE A 92 -16.76 -19.31 9.74
C ILE A 92 -16.63 -18.45 8.49
N ASP A 93 -15.84 -18.92 7.54
CA ASP A 93 -15.58 -18.21 6.29
C ASP A 93 -16.54 -18.66 5.18
N TYR A 94 -17.04 -19.89 5.27
CA TYR A 94 -17.90 -20.50 4.27
C TYR A 94 -18.78 -21.58 4.88
N ALA A 95 -19.98 -21.76 4.38
CA ALA A 95 -20.88 -22.84 4.77
C ALA A 95 -21.60 -23.42 3.55
N MET A 96 -21.72 -24.74 3.51
CA MET A 96 -22.42 -25.45 2.44
C MET A 96 -23.19 -26.66 2.93
N THR A 97 -24.19 -27.06 2.17
CA THR A 97 -24.92 -28.32 2.34
C THR A 97 -24.69 -29.20 1.13
N ILE A 98 -24.28 -30.44 1.34
CA ILE A 98 -24.27 -31.50 0.32
C ILE A 98 -25.69 -32.04 0.23
N ALA A 99 -26.31 -31.90 -0.93
CA ALA A 99 -27.70 -32.25 -1.13
C ALA A 99 -27.94 -33.78 -1.11
N LYS A 100 -29.12 -34.21 -0.69
CA LYS A 100 -29.54 -35.60 -0.81
C LYS A 100 -29.52 -36.06 -2.28
N GLY A 101 -29.02 -37.28 -2.54
CA GLY A 101 -28.83 -37.81 -3.87
C GLY A 101 -27.51 -37.30 -4.53
N TYR A 102 -26.57 -36.82 -3.73
CA TYR A 102 -25.25 -36.36 -4.21
C TYR A 102 -24.57 -37.43 -5.05
N ALA A 103 -24.46 -38.67 -4.54
CA ALA A 103 -23.82 -39.77 -5.25
C ALA A 103 -24.49 -40.11 -6.59
N GLU A 104 -25.84 -40.15 -6.60
CA GLU A 104 -26.62 -40.43 -7.83
C GLU A 104 -26.48 -39.30 -8.86
N ASN A 105 -26.56 -38.07 -8.43
CA ASN A 105 -26.44 -36.89 -9.30
C ASN A 105 -25.01 -36.72 -9.84
N LEU A 106 -23.98 -37.03 -9.02
CA LEU A 106 -22.59 -37.02 -9.43
C LEU A 106 -22.38 -38.05 -10.60
N GLN A 107 -22.83 -39.31 -10.42
CA GLN A 107 -22.76 -40.31 -11.45
C GLN A 107 -23.58 -39.97 -12.71
N ALA A 108 -24.68 -39.24 -12.54
CA ALA A 108 -25.49 -38.75 -13.67
C ALA A 108 -24.90 -37.51 -14.36
N GLY A 109 -23.81 -36.95 -13.86
CA GLY A 109 -23.15 -35.73 -14.39
C GLY A 109 -23.96 -34.46 -14.15
N LYS A 110 -24.91 -34.46 -13.20
CA LYS A 110 -25.74 -33.30 -12.86
C LYS A 110 -25.06 -32.51 -11.75
N THR A 111 -24.28 -31.50 -12.14
CA THR A 111 -23.46 -30.73 -11.20
C THR A 111 -24.19 -29.59 -10.50
N ASP A 112 -25.26 -29.05 -11.10
CA ASP A 112 -25.92 -27.81 -10.60
C ASP A 112 -26.72 -28.01 -9.31
N THR A 113 -26.98 -29.24 -8.90
CA THR A 113 -27.81 -29.58 -7.73
C THR A 113 -27.04 -30.27 -6.62
N LEU A 114 -25.71 -30.36 -6.72
CA LEU A 114 -24.89 -31.08 -5.74
C LEU A 114 -24.75 -30.33 -4.43
N PHE A 115 -24.69 -29.01 -4.47
CA PHE A 115 -24.38 -28.16 -3.30
C PHE A 115 -25.38 -27.02 -3.15
N THR A 116 -25.67 -26.69 -1.91
CA THR A 116 -26.33 -25.43 -1.54
C THR A 116 -25.35 -24.60 -0.71
N HIS A 117 -25.08 -23.39 -1.15
CA HIS A 117 -24.09 -22.52 -0.55
C HIS A 117 -24.74 -21.45 0.33
N TYR A 118 -24.12 -21.14 1.48
CA TYR A 118 -24.47 -20.02 2.34
C TYR A 118 -23.29 -19.09 2.39
N TYR A 119 -23.40 -17.90 1.81
CA TYR A 119 -22.32 -16.91 1.85
C TYR A 119 -22.84 -15.48 1.90
N LEU A 120 -22.00 -14.62 2.39
CA LEU A 120 -22.15 -13.18 2.28
C LEU A 120 -21.40 -12.72 1.04
N ASP A 121 -21.99 -11.76 0.31
CA ASP A 121 -21.44 -11.26 -0.95
C ASP A 121 -19.97 -10.78 -0.82
N ASP A 122 -19.20 -10.96 -1.89
CA ASP A 122 -17.83 -10.44 -2.10
C ASP A 122 -16.71 -10.95 -1.17
N ARG A 123 -16.79 -12.18 -0.66
CA ARG A 123 -15.66 -12.77 0.08
C ARG A 123 -14.76 -13.61 -0.83
N TYR A 124 -13.44 -13.44 -0.68
CA TYR A 124 -12.42 -14.23 -1.38
C TYR A 124 -12.58 -15.74 -1.13
N ALA A 125 -12.92 -16.13 0.11
CA ALA A 125 -13.17 -17.53 0.48
C ALA A 125 -14.24 -18.20 -0.38
N ASN A 126 -15.33 -17.49 -0.72
CA ASN A 126 -16.41 -18.01 -1.54
C ASN A 126 -15.93 -18.41 -2.93
N THR A 127 -15.22 -17.49 -3.60
CA THR A 127 -14.70 -17.73 -4.96
C THR A 127 -13.69 -18.87 -4.99
N LEU A 128 -12.81 -18.95 -4.00
CA LEU A 128 -11.81 -19.99 -3.92
C LEU A 128 -12.44 -21.36 -3.67
N LEU A 129 -13.32 -21.49 -2.67
CA LEU A 129 -13.94 -22.75 -2.31
C LEU A 129 -14.91 -23.25 -3.39
N ASP A 130 -15.70 -22.38 -4.02
CA ASP A 130 -16.53 -22.74 -5.18
C ASP A 130 -15.69 -23.25 -6.36
N SER A 131 -14.53 -22.63 -6.60
CA SER A 131 -13.57 -23.09 -7.61
C SER A 131 -13.01 -24.47 -7.25
N THR A 132 -12.59 -24.68 -6.00
CA THR A 132 -12.06 -25.97 -5.51
C THR A 132 -13.09 -27.08 -5.60
N LEU A 133 -14.35 -26.81 -5.21
CA LEU A 133 -15.45 -27.77 -5.33
C LEU A 133 -15.74 -28.12 -6.81
N SER A 134 -15.76 -27.10 -7.68
CA SER A 134 -15.97 -27.29 -9.11
C SER A 134 -14.84 -28.11 -9.73
N GLU A 135 -13.60 -27.88 -9.33
CA GLU A 135 -12.43 -28.62 -9.80
C GLU A 135 -12.46 -30.08 -9.31
N TYR A 136 -12.79 -30.30 -8.03
CA TYR A 136 -12.96 -31.64 -7.47
C TYR A 136 -14.00 -32.45 -8.26
N VAL A 137 -15.21 -31.90 -8.42
CA VAL A 137 -16.30 -32.57 -9.13
C VAL A 137 -15.94 -32.86 -10.59
N LYS A 138 -15.35 -31.90 -11.30
CA LYS A 138 -14.91 -32.08 -12.70
C LYS A 138 -13.86 -33.16 -12.83
N THR A 139 -12.92 -33.21 -11.89
CA THR A 139 -11.84 -34.21 -11.90
C THR A 139 -12.39 -35.61 -11.65
N VAL A 140 -13.29 -35.76 -10.67
CA VAL A 140 -13.98 -37.07 -10.43
C VAL A 140 -14.74 -37.50 -11.66
N LEU A 141 -15.55 -36.64 -12.28
CA LEU A 141 -16.30 -36.96 -13.49
C LEU A 141 -15.39 -37.35 -14.69
N ALA A 142 -14.23 -36.66 -14.80
CA ALA A 142 -13.27 -37.03 -15.84
C ALA A 142 -12.73 -38.47 -15.68
N TYR A 143 -12.47 -38.91 -14.45
CA TYR A 143 -12.07 -40.27 -14.17
C TYR A 143 -13.20 -41.29 -14.32
N GLU A 144 -14.43 -40.95 -13.92
CA GLU A 144 -15.61 -41.81 -14.16
C GLU A 144 -15.86 -42.04 -15.67
N THR A 145 -15.74 -40.97 -16.48
CA THR A 145 -15.88 -41.09 -17.95
C THR A 145 -14.79 -41.93 -18.56
N SER A 146 -13.64 -42.10 -17.90
CA SER A 146 -12.57 -43.02 -18.35
C SER A 146 -12.85 -44.51 -18.01
N GLY A 147 -13.94 -44.78 -17.29
CA GLY A 147 -14.39 -46.17 -16.97
C GLY A 147 -14.00 -46.65 -15.57
N LEU A 148 -13.53 -45.80 -14.70
CA LEU A 148 -13.28 -46.12 -13.29
C LEU A 148 -14.59 -46.18 -12.51
N SER A 149 -14.64 -46.97 -11.41
CA SER A 149 -15.77 -46.90 -10.47
C SER A 149 -15.74 -45.55 -9.75
N CYS A 150 -16.90 -45.07 -9.25
CA CYS A 150 -16.99 -43.73 -8.59
C CYS A 150 -15.99 -43.58 -7.45
N MET A 151 -15.85 -44.59 -6.58
CA MET A 151 -14.86 -44.56 -5.48
C MET A 151 -13.40 -44.58 -5.95
N ASP A 152 -13.09 -45.32 -7.01
CA ASP A 152 -11.75 -45.33 -7.58
C ASP A 152 -11.45 -44.00 -8.30
N ALA A 153 -12.46 -43.40 -8.93
CA ALA A 153 -12.39 -42.07 -9.54
C ALA A 153 -12.12 -40.99 -8.47
N ILE A 154 -12.82 -41.03 -7.33
CA ILE A 154 -12.61 -40.14 -6.19
C ILE A 154 -11.17 -40.29 -5.65
N SER A 155 -10.72 -41.51 -5.39
CA SER A 155 -9.35 -41.77 -4.89
C SER A 155 -8.28 -41.25 -5.83
N SER A 156 -8.47 -41.45 -7.15
CA SER A 156 -7.56 -40.94 -8.17
C SER A 156 -7.59 -39.41 -8.27
N ALA A 157 -8.77 -38.80 -8.18
CA ALA A 157 -8.93 -37.34 -8.16
C ALA A 157 -8.26 -36.72 -6.94
N GLU A 158 -8.47 -37.27 -5.72
CA GLU A 158 -7.81 -36.80 -4.52
C GLU A 158 -6.28 -36.86 -4.62
N THR A 159 -5.75 -37.98 -5.22
CA THR A 159 -4.30 -38.13 -5.40
C THR A 159 -3.73 -37.01 -6.28
N VAL A 160 -4.38 -36.76 -7.43
CA VAL A 160 -3.91 -35.73 -8.38
C VAL A 160 -4.10 -34.30 -7.82
N LEU A 161 -5.22 -34.04 -7.17
CA LEU A 161 -5.49 -32.72 -6.58
C LEU A 161 -4.64 -32.41 -5.34
N SER A 162 -4.11 -33.43 -4.66
CA SER A 162 -3.16 -33.27 -3.55
C SER A 162 -1.70 -33.20 -3.99
N GLU A 163 -1.41 -33.49 -5.27
CA GLU A 163 -0.06 -33.41 -5.80
C GLU A 163 0.31 -31.94 -6.04
N GLU A 164 1.30 -31.44 -5.28
CA GLU A 164 1.88 -30.13 -5.55
C GLU A 164 2.54 -30.15 -6.92
N ILE A 165 1.84 -29.63 -7.91
CA ILE A 165 2.43 -29.43 -9.25
C ILE A 165 3.40 -28.27 -9.12
N PRO A 166 4.73 -28.48 -9.23
CA PRO A 166 5.66 -27.38 -9.24
C PRO A 166 5.38 -26.55 -10.49
N VAL A 167 4.67 -25.43 -10.30
CA VAL A 167 4.46 -24.45 -11.37
C VAL A 167 5.82 -23.85 -11.66
N ASN A 168 6.48 -24.37 -12.66
CA ASN A 168 7.74 -23.85 -13.16
C ASN A 168 7.43 -22.53 -13.90
N SER A 169 7.47 -21.42 -13.16
CA SER A 169 7.31 -20.08 -13.71
C SER A 169 8.59 -19.55 -14.37
N ASP A 170 9.49 -20.46 -14.82
CA ASP A 170 10.78 -20.12 -15.40
C ASP A 170 10.75 -19.13 -16.60
N PRO A 171 9.71 -19.06 -17.47
CA PRO A 171 9.62 -17.99 -18.44
C PRO A 171 9.41 -16.60 -17.82
N PHE A 172 8.95 -16.59 -16.58
CA PHE A 172 8.79 -15.38 -15.76
C PHE A 172 9.84 -15.26 -14.65
N ALA A 173 10.64 -16.30 -14.41
CA ALA A 173 11.63 -16.36 -13.33
C ALA A 173 12.84 -15.46 -13.58
N GLU A 174 13.18 -15.14 -14.81
CA GLU A 174 14.19 -14.09 -15.10
C GLU A 174 13.70 -12.68 -14.70
N THR A 175 12.36 -12.52 -14.56
CA THR A 175 11.76 -11.31 -14.00
C THR A 175 11.31 -11.47 -12.55
N ALA A 176 11.15 -12.68 -12.02
CA ALA A 176 10.45 -12.95 -10.75
C ALA A 176 11.33 -13.31 -9.54
N ASN A 177 12.60 -13.59 -9.70
CA ASN A 177 13.46 -13.92 -8.55
C ASN A 177 14.19 -12.72 -7.90
N PRO A 178 14.04 -11.48 -8.37
CA PRO A 178 14.16 -10.31 -7.51
C PRO A 178 12.83 -9.88 -6.87
N ALA A 179 11.70 -10.57 -7.09
CA ALA A 179 10.38 -10.05 -6.78
C ALA A 179 10.10 -9.92 -5.27
N SER A 180 10.48 -10.88 -4.43
CA SER A 180 10.18 -10.77 -2.99
C SER A 180 10.98 -9.65 -2.30
N HIS A 181 12.22 -9.44 -2.69
CA HIS A 181 13.02 -8.31 -2.21
C HIS A 181 12.60 -7.00 -2.86
N ASN A 182 12.21 -7.03 -4.14
CA ASN A 182 11.75 -5.85 -4.87
C ASN A 182 10.36 -5.35 -4.42
N GLU A 183 9.45 -6.23 -4.03
CA GLU A 183 8.11 -5.83 -3.58
C GLU A 183 8.16 -5.12 -2.22
N SER A 184 8.82 -5.69 -1.23
CA SER A 184 9.00 -5.05 0.08
C SER A 184 9.70 -3.70 -0.05
N PHE A 185 10.68 -3.66 -0.95
CA PHE A 185 11.44 -2.44 -1.25
C PHE A 185 10.60 -1.42 -2.02
N SER A 186 9.68 -1.87 -2.86
CA SER A 186 8.72 -1.01 -3.52
C SER A 186 7.77 -0.32 -2.54
N TYR A 187 7.23 -1.05 -1.57
CA TYR A 187 6.39 -0.47 -0.52
C TYR A 187 7.14 0.57 0.30
N TYR A 188 8.43 0.37 0.58
CA TYR A 188 9.25 1.36 1.24
C TYR A 188 9.21 2.71 0.50
N PHE A 189 9.47 2.70 -0.82
CA PHE A 189 9.42 3.93 -1.62
C PHE A 189 8.00 4.45 -1.76
N GLN A 190 7.00 3.58 -1.84
CA GLN A 190 5.59 3.99 -1.99
C GLN A 190 5.09 4.81 -0.80
N TYR A 191 5.54 4.53 0.42
CA TYR A 191 5.14 5.28 1.62
C TYR A 191 5.94 6.56 1.86
N LEU A 192 7.08 6.78 1.17
CA LEU A 192 7.92 7.97 1.37
C LEU A 192 7.17 9.31 1.18
N PRO A 193 6.24 9.50 0.22
CA PRO A 193 5.51 10.74 0.08
C PRO A 193 4.77 11.17 1.34
N TYR A 194 4.07 10.24 1.97
CA TYR A 194 3.36 10.52 3.23
C TYR A 194 4.32 10.95 4.34
N ILE A 195 5.45 10.26 4.45
CA ILE A 195 6.43 10.54 5.49
C ILE A 195 7.15 11.85 5.25
N PHE A 196 7.55 12.16 4.01
CA PHE A 196 8.15 13.46 3.70
C PHE A 196 7.20 14.61 4.04
N LEU A 197 5.93 14.50 3.66
CA LEU A 197 4.92 15.49 4.04
C LEU A 197 4.81 15.61 5.56
N SER A 198 4.62 14.51 6.27
CA SER A 198 4.43 14.50 7.72
C SER A 198 5.63 15.09 8.47
N VAL A 199 6.85 14.67 8.12
CA VAL A 199 8.08 15.14 8.78
C VAL A 199 8.34 16.62 8.48
N LEU A 200 8.19 17.05 7.21
CA LEU A 200 8.45 18.42 6.81
C LEU A 200 7.38 19.37 7.36
N ILE A 201 6.11 19.01 7.34
CA ILE A 201 5.05 19.82 7.93
C ILE A 201 5.20 19.88 9.45
N ALA A 202 5.59 18.80 10.13
CA ALA A 202 5.75 18.77 11.59
C ALA A 202 6.96 19.54 12.13
N ALA A 203 8.05 19.65 11.34
CA ALA A 203 9.27 20.33 11.81
C ALA A 203 9.58 21.62 11.06
N LEU A 204 9.53 21.64 9.71
CA LEU A 204 9.90 22.79 8.91
C LEU A 204 8.87 23.92 9.03
N SER A 205 7.56 23.59 8.88
CA SER A 205 6.52 24.62 8.89
C SER A 205 6.44 25.38 10.23
N PRO A 206 6.43 24.74 11.43
CA PRO A 206 6.43 25.46 12.69
C PRO A 206 7.72 26.28 12.91
N THR A 207 8.85 25.79 12.38
CA THR A 207 10.13 26.53 12.46
C THR A 207 10.05 27.82 11.65
N LEU A 208 9.48 27.77 10.45
CA LEU A 208 9.28 28.95 9.60
C LEU A 208 8.26 29.92 10.20
N ILE A 209 7.14 29.43 10.77
CA ILE A 209 6.16 30.27 11.49
C ILE A 209 6.84 30.97 12.67
N ALA A 210 7.65 30.25 13.44
CA ALA A 210 8.34 30.86 14.60
C ALA A 210 9.27 32.00 14.16
N LEU A 211 9.98 31.85 13.05
CA LEU A 211 10.85 32.90 12.50
C LEU A 211 10.06 34.11 11.94
N GLN A 212 8.82 33.89 11.51
CA GLN A 212 7.94 34.95 10.99
C GLN A 212 7.22 35.72 12.10
N LYS A 213 7.31 35.31 13.38
CA LYS A 213 6.72 36.06 14.51
C LYS A 213 7.26 37.48 14.57
N GLN A 214 6.39 38.44 14.85
CA GLN A 214 6.68 39.87 14.80
C GLN A 214 7.92 40.25 15.64
N ASP A 215 8.04 39.70 16.84
CA ASP A 215 9.16 39.97 17.73
C ASP A 215 10.51 39.54 17.15
N ILE A 216 10.54 38.35 16.50
CA ILE A 216 11.77 37.81 15.88
C ILE A 216 12.06 38.60 14.62
N ARG A 217 11.05 38.89 13.81
CA ARG A 217 11.16 39.67 12.58
C ARG A 217 11.68 41.09 12.89
N ASN A 218 11.14 41.78 13.92
CA ASN A 218 11.62 43.10 14.31
C ASN A 218 13.08 43.07 14.73
N ARG A 219 13.50 42.10 15.55
CA ARG A 219 14.92 41.94 15.94
C ARG A 219 15.83 41.67 14.75
N THR A 220 15.34 40.91 13.78
CA THR A 220 16.12 40.55 12.56
C THR A 220 16.21 41.79 11.65
N ASN A 221 15.17 42.60 11.54
CA ASN A 221 15.16 43.82 10.74
C ASN A 221 16.02 44.91 11.33
N CYS A 222 16.14 44.98 12.68
CA CYS A 222 17.07 45.88 13.36
C CYS A 222 18.54 45.46 13.25
N SER A 223 18.83 44.25 12.67
CA SER A 223 20.19 43.83 12.43
C SER A 223 20.74 44.44 11.14
N CYS A 224 22.06 44.58 11.02
CA CYS A 224 22.73 45.09 9.81
C CYS A 224 22.65 44.10 8.61
N LEU A 225 21.76 43.12 8.63
CA LEU A 225 21.60 42.13 7.57
C LEU A 225 20.57 42.59 6.53
N SER A 226 20.96 42.56 5.25
CA SER A 226 20.02 42.84 4.17
C SER A 226 18.91 41.76 4.12
N SER A 227 17.72 42.16 3.68
CA SER A 227 16.56 41.26 3.53
C SER A 227 16.88 40.04 2.66
N SER A 228 17.63 40.25 1.57
CA SER A 228 18.11 39.15 0.71
C SER A 228 19.00 38.15 1.43
N SER A 229 19.90 38.64 2.29
CA SER A 229 20.77 37.77 3.09
C SER A 229 19.99 36.98 4.15
N GLN A 230 18.95 37.56 4.72
CA GLN A 230 18.04 36.87 5.66
C GLN A 230 17.29 35.74 4.96
N THR A 231 16.69 36.04 3.80
CA THR A 231 15.96 35.04 2.98
C THR A 231 16.89 33.90 2.53
N LEU A 232 18.09 34.23 2.06
CA LEU A 232 19.08 33.24 1.66
C LEU A 232 19.48 32.31 2.83
N GLN A 233 19.70 32.85 4.03
CA GLN A 233 20.02 32.05 5.21
C GLN A 233 18.86 31.14 5.63
N MET A 234 17.62 31.59 5.49
CA MET A 234 16.44 30.74 5.72
C MET A 234 16.33 29.64 4.67
N LEU A 235 16.52 29.95 3.40
CA LEU A 235 16.50 28.95 2.31
C LEU A 235 17.61 27.90 2.48
N LEU A 236 18.81 28.32 2.83
CA LEU A 236 19.94 27.40 3.12
C LEU A 236 19.62 26.49 4.33
N GLY A 237 19.04 27.07 5.39
CA GLY A 237 18.63 26.29 6.56
C GLY A 237 17.56 25.26 6.23
N SER A 238 16.53 25.68 5.50
CA SER A 238 15.44 24.80 5.06
C SER A 238 15.92 23.73 4.11
N GLY A 239 16.72 24.10 3.11
CA GLY A 239 17.28 23.16 2.13
C GLY A 239 18.19 22.12 2.78
N LEU A 240 19.04 22.53 3.73
CA LEU A 240 19.90 21.60 4.48
C LEU A 240 19.06 20.61 5.30
N PHE A 241 18.00 21.07 5.95
CA PHE A 241 17.10 20.21 6.71
C PHE A 241 16.36 19.22 5.80
N VAL A 242 15.80 19.69 4.69
CA VAL A 242 15.11 18.85 3.70
C VAL A 242 16.04 17.78 3.15
N LEU A 243 17.26 18.14 2.76
CA LEU A 243 18.29 17.18 2.32
C LEU A 243 18.67 16.19 3.42
N PHE A 244 18.82 16.65 4.65
CA PHE A 244 19.15 15.78 5.79
C PHE A 244 18.06 14.72 6.02
N VAL A 245 16.79 15.12 5.99
CA VAL A 245 15.65 14.18 6.09
C VAL A 245 15.72 13.15 4.96
N TRP A 246 15.92 13.59 3.72
CA TRP A 246 16.03 12.70 2.58
C TRP A 246 17.18 11.71 2.71
N LEU A 247 18.36 12.17 3.14
CA LEU A 247 19.53 11.32 3.34
C LEU A 247 19.28 10.23 4.38
N ILE A 248 18.58 10.52 5.48
CA ILE A 248 18.20 9.52 6.49
C ILE A 248 17.42 8.37 5.82
N PHE A 249 16.40 8.70 5.02
CA PHE A 249 15.59 7.67 4.36
C PHE A 249 16.35 6.95 3.25
N MET A 250 17.23 7.63 2.51
CA MET A 250 18.06 6.97 1.50
C MET A 250 19.10 6.01 2.12
N VAL A 251 19.72 6.40 3.23
CA VAL A 251 20.61 5.51 3.99
C VAL A 251 19.85 4.29 4.52
N ALA A 252 18.65 4.50 5.06
CA ALA A 252 17.80 3.41 5.49
C ALA A 252 17.40 2.48 4.31
N ALA A 253 17.03 3.05 3.16
CA ALA A 253 16.73 2.28 1.96
C ALA A 253 17.91 1.40 1.51
N LEU A 254 19.11 1.95 1.49
CA LEU A 254 20.33 1.20 1.15
C LEU A 254 20.63 0.10 2.18
N TRP A 255 20.38 0.36 3.45
CA TRP A 255 20.58 -0.63 4.50
C TRP A 255 19.60 -1.80 4.38
N PHE A 256 18.31 -1.54 4.15
CA PHE A 256 17.30 -2.57 3.92
C PHE A 256 17.57 -3.39 2.65
N ASN A 257 18.16 -2.79 1.63
CA ASN A 257 18.53 -3.47 0.38
C ASN A 257 19.87 -4.22 0.45
N GLY A 258 20.44 -4.41 1.64
CA GLY A 258 21.73 -5.09 1.82
C GLY A 258 22.90 -4.40 1.12
N GLY A 259 22.78 -3.10 0.85
CA GLY A 259 23.81 -2.30 0.16
C GLY A 259 23.88 -2.52 -1.36
N MET A 260 23.04 -3.36 -1.94
CA MET A 260 23.02 -3.59 -3.39
C MET A 260 22.39 -2.42 -4.13
N VAL A 261 23.14 -1.82 -5.03
CA VAL A 261 22.67 -0.72 -5.87
C VAL A 261 22.33 -1.26 -7.25
N THR A 262 21.04 -1.53 -7.50
CA THR A 262 20.55 -1.92 -8.82
C THR A 262 20.24 -0.68 -9.67
N GLY A 263 20.22 -0.83 -11.00
CA GLY A 263 19.86 0.30 -11.89
C GLY A 263 18.50 0.91 -11.59
N LYS A 264 17.51 0.12 -11.17
CA LYS A 264 16.16 0.57 -10.77
C LYS A 264 16.18 1.44 -9.50
N LEU A 265 17.09 1.17 -8.56
CA LEU A 265 17.21 1.95 -7.33
C LEU A 265 17.55 3.42 -7.62
N TRP A 266 18.40 3.72 -8.61
CA TRP A 266 18.69 5.09 -8.97
C TRP A 266 17.47 5.87 -9.45
N TYR A 267 16.58 5.22 -10.19
CA TYR A 267 15.33 5.83 -10.61
C TYR A 267 14.39 6.08 -9.41
N ALA A 268 14.33 5.15 -8.45
CA ALA A 268 13.53 5.34 -7.22
C ALA A 268 14.10 6.48 -6.35
N ILE A 269 15.43 6.56 -6.21
CA ILE A 269 16.11 7.65 -5.51
C ILE A 269 15.81 9.00 -6.19
N LEU A 270 15.86 9.05 -7.52
CA LEU A 270 15.56 10.26 -8.27
C LEU A 270 14.10 10.68 -8.11
N ASN A 271 13.16 9.72 -8.21
CA ASN A 271 11.73 9.94 -8.00
C ASN A 271 11.47 10.52 -6.60
N SER A 272 12.05 9.89 -5.57
CA SER A 272 11.92 10.35 -4.19
C SER A 272 12.48 11.75 -3.96
N PHE A 273 13.56 12.11 -4.65
CA PHE A 273 14.16 13.44 -4.56
C PHE A 273 13.28 14.53 -5.17
N VAL A 274 12.66 14.26 -6.32
CA VAL A 274 11.74 15.21 -6.95
C VAL A 274 10.50 15.39 -6.06
N PHE A 275 9.93 14.31 -5.54
CA PHE A 275 8.80 14.42 -4.63
C PHE A 275 9.16 15.14 -3.32
N LEU A 276 10.37 14.97 -2.81
CA LEU A 276 10.86 15.73 -1.65
C LEU A 276 10.76 17.24 -1.87
N LEU A 277 11.08 17.74 -3.08
CA LEU A 277 10.95 19.16 -3.43
C LEU A 277 9.48 19.60 -3.41
N VAL A 278 8.57 18.76 -3.91
CA VAL A 278 7.12 18.99 -3.81
C VAL A 278 6.67 19.08 -2.35
N ALA A 279 7.07 18.12 -1.52
CA ALA A 279 6.72 18.09 -0.11
C ALA A 279 7.28 19.30 0.65
N ALA A 280 8.50 19.71 0.34
CA ALA A 280 9.11 20.93 0.89
C ALA A 280 8.34 22.19 0.49
N ALA A 281 7.93 22.29 -0.77
CA ALA A 281 7.12 23.41 -1.25
C ALA A 281 5.76 23.46 -0.54
N ILE A 282 5.08 22.33 -0.36
CA ILE A 282 3.81 22.24 0.40
C ILE A 282 4.05 22.68 1.84
N ALA A 283 5.07 22.18 2.52
CA ALA A 283 5.37 22.56 3.90
C ALA A 283 5.65 24.05 4.06
N ILE A 284 6.39 24.66 3.12
CA ILE A 284 6.67 26.11 3.11
C ILE A 284 5.38 26.90 2.86
N LEU A 285 4.55 26.47 1.89
CA LEU A 285 3.27 27.12 1.59
C LEU A 285 2.34 27.10 2.82
N LEU A 286 2.22 25.96 3.48
CA LEU A 286 1.42 25.83 4.70
C LEU A 286 1.95 26.69 5.83
N SER A 287 3.28 26.86 5.98
CA SER A 287 3.86 27.78 6.96
C SER A 287 3.48 29.23 6.72
N ALA A 288 3.26 29.59 5.45
CA ALA A 288 2.82 30.94 5.09
C ALA A 288 1.32 31.18 5.33
N ALA A 289 0.50 30.13 5.25
CA ALA A 289 -0.96 30.22 5.33
C ALA A 289 -1.51 29.91 6.74
N ALA A 290 -0.85 29.04 7.51
CA ALA A 290 -1.36 28.57 8.79
C ALA A 290 -1.20 29.63 9.90
N PRO A 291 -2.26 29.91 10.69
CA PRO A 291 -2.20 30.86 11.79
C PRO A 291 -1.56 30.27 13.06
N SER A 292 -1.52 28.96 13.22
CA SER A 292 -1.00 28.29 14.42
C SER A 292 -0.46 26.88 14.15
N ASP A 293 0.35 26.37 15.09
CA ASP A 293 0.86 24.99 15.06
C ASP A 293 -0.29 23.94 15.08
N THR A 294 -1.41 24.24 15.76
CA THR A 294 -2.58 23.35 15.81
C THR A 294 -3.22 23.19 14.44
N VAL A 295 -3.40 24.30 13.73
CA VAL A 295 -3.95 24.28 12.35
C VAL A 295 -3.01 23.54 11.40
N LEU A 296 -1.70 23.67 11.57
CA LEU A 296 -0.72 22.88 10.81
C LEU A 296 -0.89 21.37 11.01
N ASN A 297 -1.13 20.93 12.25
CA ASN A 297 -1.34 19.52 12.53
C ASN A 297 -2.61 18.99 11.84
N VAL A 298 -3.70 19.75 11.84
CA VAL A 298 -4.92 19.41 11.12
C VAL A 298 -4.66 19.31 9.61
N TRP A 299 -3.99 20.32 9.04
CA TRP A 299 -3.66 20.32 7.62
C TRP A 299 -2.70 19.18 7.24
N ASN A 300 -1.75 18.83 8.12
CA ASN A 300 -0.89 17.68 7.91
C ASN A 300 -1.71 16.39 7.77
N GLN A 301 -2.69 16.17 8.63
CA GLN A 301 -3.56 15.00 8.55
C GLN A 301 -4.44 15.03 7.29
N VAL A 302 -5.09 16.15 6.99
CA VAL A 302 -5.98 16.27 5.83
C VAL A 302 -5.20 16.09 4.52
N ILE A 303 -4.07 16.79 4.37
CA ILE A 303 -3.26 16.74 3.14
C ILE A 303 -2.51 15.40 3.06
N GLY A 304 -1.85 14.98 4.14
CA GLY A 304 -1.07 13.76 4.17
C GLY A 304 -1.91 12.52 3.96
N LEU A 305 -2.99 12.34 4.74
CA LEU A 305 -3.88 11.19 4.59
C LEU A 305 -4.72 11.29 3.30
N GLY A 306 -5.27 12.48 3.00
CA GLY A 306 -6.05 12.69 1.79
C GLY A 306 -5.28 12.33 0.53
N MET A 307 -4.05 12.82 0.38
CA MET A 307 -3.18 12.43 -0.74
C MET A 307 -2.85 10.95 -0.70
N SER A 308 -2.64 10.36 0.49
CA SER A 308 -2.24 8.95 0.61
C SER A 308 -3.33 7.99 0.16
N PHE A 309 -4.59 8.29 0.48
CA PHE A 309 -5.72 7.47 0.04
C PHE A 309 -6.09 7.73 -1.43
N LEU A 310 -6.13 8.99 -1.86
CA LEU A 310 -6.55 9.34 -3.23
C LEU A 310 -5.51 8.98 -4.31
N CYS A 311 -4.22 8.95 -3.96
CA CYS A 311 -3.16 8.76 -4.94
C CYS A 311 -2.61 7.34 -5.01
N GLY A 312 -3.03 6.44 -4.10
CA GLY A 312 -2.56 5.06 -4.15
C GLY A 312 -1.34 4.77 -3.26
N ILE A 313 -1.06 5.60 -2.24
CA ILE A 313 0.05 5.35 -1.30
C ILE A 313 -0.33 4.21 -0.35
N PHE A 314 -1.50 4.27 0.31
CA PHE A 314 -1.96 3.27 1.26
C PHE A 314 -2.84 2.19 0.62
N VAL A 315 -3.63 2.57 -0.37
CA VAL A 315 -4.47 1.65 -1.13
C VAL A 315 -3.92 1.54 -2.55
N PRO A 316 -3.59 0.34 -3.05
CA PRO A 316 -3.08 0.18 -4.41
C PRO A 316 -3.98 0.84 -5.45
N GLN A 317 -3.39 1.51 -6.45
CA GLN A 317 -4.15 2.20 -7.50
C GLN A 317 -5.09 1.27 -8.27
N SER A 318 -4.77 -0.03 -8.34
CA SER A 318 -5.61 -1.06 -8.95
C SER A 318 -6.94 -1.31 -8.23
N MET A 319 -7.02 -0.96 -6.93
CA MET A 319 -8.22 -1.11 -6.11
C MET A 319 -9.06 0.18 -6.04
N LEU A 320 -8.55 1.29 -6.59
CA LEU A 320 -9.25 2.57 -6.58
C LEU A 320 -10.20 2.68 -7.77
N SER A 321 -11.39 3.25 -7.56
CA SER A 321 -12.34 3.50 -8.64
C SER A 321 -11.81 4.56 -9.62
N ASP A 322 -12.26 4.51 -10.88
CA ASP A 322 -11.86 5.45 -11.94
C ASP A 322 -12.09 6.92 -11.56
N GLY A 323 -13.15 7.21 -10.79
CA GLY A 323 -13.43 8.56 -10.31
C GLY A 323 -12.37 9.08 -9.36
N VAL A 324 -11.92 8.23 -8.42
CA VAL A 324 -10.85 8.56 -7.46
C VAL A 324 -9.51 8.72 -8.19
N LEU A 325 -9.20 7.83 -9.13
CA LEU A 325 -7.98 7.93 -9.94
C LEU A 325 -7.92 9.24 -10.75
N LYS A 326 -9.04 9.65 -11.36
CA LYS A 326 -9.14 10.93 -12.06
C LYS A 326 -8.90 12.13 -11.12
N ALA A 327 -9.48 12.10 -9.93
CA ALA A 327 -9.24 13.14 -8.92
C ALA A 327 -7.76 13.14 -8.45
N GLY A 328 -7.18 11.96 -8.25
CA GLY A 328 -5.78 11.79 -7.86
C GLY A 328 -4.79 12.42 -8.86
N GLN A 329 -5.09 12.42 -10.17
CA GLN A 329 -4.22 13.00 -11.21
C GLN A 329 -3.93 14.49 -11.01
N PHE A 330 -4.78 15.22 -10.27
CA PHE A 330 -4.53 16.61 -9.89
C PHE A 330 -3.58 16.76 -8.69
N LEU A 331 -3.13 15.66 -8.12
CA LEU A 331 -2.25 15.64 -6.96
C LEU A 331 -0.86 15.09 -7.35
N PRO A 332 0.22 15.69 -6.86
CA PRO A 332 1.59 15.26 -7.23
C PRO A 332 1.91 13.84 -6.81
N ALA A 333 1.38 13.37 -5.68
CA ALA A 333 1.65 12.02 -5.19
C ALA A 333 1.11 10.92 -6.11
N TYR A 334 0.09 11.18 -6.93
CA TYR A 334 -0.41 10.24 -7.93
C TYR A 334 0.67 9.85 -8.93
N TRP A 335 1.39 10.84 -9.45
CA TRP A 335 2.42 10.64 -10.46
C TRP A 335 3.65 9.95 -9.87
N TYR A 336 4.00 10.28 -8.64
CA TYR A 336 5.03 9.58 -7.87
C TYR A 336 4.72 8.09 -7.74
N VAL A 337 3.51 7.75 -7.28
CA VAL A 337 3.08 6.35 -7.10
C VAL A 337 3.04 5.63 -8.45
N ARG A 338 2.56 6.30 -9.50
CA ARG A 338 2.52 5.74 -10.85
C ARG A 338 3.93 5.41 -11.37
N ALA A 339 4.88 6.32 -11.18
CA ALA A 339 6.28 6.10 -11.52
C ALA A 339 6.90 4.96 -10.72
N ASN A 340 6.59 4.87 -9.42
CA ASN A 340 7.06 3.82 -8.53
C ASN A 340 6.49 2.44 -8.91
N ASN A 341 5.18 2.34 -9.15
CA ASN A 341 4.52 1.10 -9.57
C ASN A 341 5.09 0.55 -10.87
N MET A 342 5.32 1.43 -11.87
CA MET A 342 5.93 1.03 -13.14
C MET A 342 7.40 0.58 -12.95
N LEU A 343 8.16 1.25 -12.08
CA LEU A 343 9.55 0.93 -11.80
C LEU A 343 9.71 -0.46 -11.19
N PHE A 344 8.81 -0.84 -10.29
CA PHE A 344 8.84 -2.12 -9.58
C PHE A 344 7.93 -3.20 -10.20
N GLY A 345 7.15 -2.86 -11.22
CA GLY A 345 6.30 -3.82 -11.95
C GLY A 345 5.01 -4.21 -11.21
N ILE A 346 4.57 -3.43 -10.19
CA ILE A 346 3.39 -3.75 -9.37
C ILE A 346 2.10 -3.75 -10.19
N SER A 347 1.99 -2.91 -11.20
CA SER A 347 0.80 -2.79 -12.07
C SER A 347 0.86 -3.65 -13.33
N GLY A 348 1.81 -4.58 -13.42
CA GLY A 348 2.02 -5.38 -14.64
C GLY A 348 2.58 -4.56 -15.82
N GLU A 349 2.87 -3.28 -15.62
CA GLU A 349 3.47 -2.41 -16.64
C GLU A 349 4.97 -2.68 -16.75
N VAL A 350 5.46 -2.85 -17.99
CA VAL A 350 6.89 -2.97 -18.26
C VAL A 350 7.55 -1.60 -18.10
N PHE A 351 8.68 -1.54 -17.38
CA PHE A 351 9.44 -0.31 -17.18
C PHE A 351 9.86 0.31 -18.51
N GLN A 352 9.46 1.54 -18.74
CA GLN A 352 9.84 2.36 -19.89
C GLN A 352 10.42 3.68 -19.41
N THR A 353 11.69 3.92 -19.69
CA THR A 353 12.41 5.15 -19.28
C THR A 353 11.71 6.42 -19.76
N ARG A 354 11.15 6.42 -20.97
CA ARG A 354 10.45 7.59 -21.51
C ARG A 354 9.21 7.95 -20.70
N THR A 355 8.38 6.97 -20.38
CA THR A 355 7.15 7.15 -19.59
C THR A 355 7.47 7.54 -18.17
N PHE A 356 8.51 6.93 -17.56
CA PHE A 356 9.02 7.31 -16.24
C PHE A 356 9.42 8.80 -16.21
N LEU A 357 10.20 9.25 -17.18
CA LEU A 357 10.61 10.66 -17.28
C LEU A 357 9.43 11.61 -17.51
N GLN A 358 8.36 11.17 -18.16
CA GLN A 358 7.13 11.97 -18.28
C GLN A 358 6.45 12.15 -16.92
N TYR A 359 6.31 11.08 -16.11
CA TYR A 359 5.75 11.18 -14.77
C TYR A 359 6.59 12.08 -13.86
N LEU A 360 7.91 11.90 -13.90
CA LEU A 360 8.85 12.76 -13.19
C LEU A 360 8.75 14.23 -13.63
N GLY A 361 8.58 14.48 -14.93
CA GLY A 361 8.35 15.81 -15.48
C GLY A 361 7.09 16.49 -14.94
N VAL A 362 6.01 15.72 -14.78
CA VAL A 362 4.76 16.23 -14.17
C VAL A 362 5.00 16.58 -12.69
N GLU A 363 5.72 15.77 -11.93
CA GLU A 363 6.07 16.10 -10.55
C GLU A 363 6.92 17.37 -10.45
N CYS A 364 7.90 17.53 -11.34
CA CYS A 364 8.69 18.77 -11.44
C CYS A 364 7.81 20.00 -11.73
N LEU A 365 6.80 19.88 -12.61
CA LEU A 365 5.84 20.95 -12.87
C LEU A 365 5.05 21.31 -11.61
N PHE A 366 4.60 20.33 -10.82
CA PHE A 366 3.95 20.59 -9.53
C PHE A 366 4.89 21.32 -8.57
N ALA A 367 6.15 20.90 -8.47
CA ALA A 367 7.14 21.58 -7.64
C ALA A 367 7.31 23.05 -8.04
N VAL A 368 7.51 23.31 -9.35
CA VAL A 368 7.67 24.67 -9.88
C VAL A 368 6.43 25.52 -9.64
N ALA A 369 5.22 24.97 -9.88
CA ALA A 369 3.96 25.66 -9.65
C ALA A 369 3.78 26.03 -8.17
N LEU A 370 4.09 25.12 -7.24
CA LEU A 370 4.01 25.38 -5.80
C LEU A 370 5.04 26.43 -5.36
N PHE A 371 6.27 26.38 -5.86
CA PHE A 371 7.26 27.43 -5.56
C PHE A 371 6.84 28.78 -6.13
N ALA A 372 6.28 28.85 -7.32
CA ALA A 372 5.73 30.08 -7.89
C ALA A 372 4.58 30.63 -7.03
N LEU A 373 3.70 29.75 -6.51
CA LEU A 373 2.63 30.14 -5.60
C LEU A 373 3.17 30.69 -4.27
N ILE A 374 4.24 30.10 -3.72
CA ILE A 374 4.90 30.61 -2.52
C ILE A 374 5.39 32.04 -2.75
N PHE A 375 6.05 32.32 -3.86
CA PHE A 375 6.51 33.68 -4.21
C PHE A 375 5.35 34.66 -4.34
N ALA A 376 4.25 34.27 -4.99
CA ALA A 376 3.06 35.09 -5.10
C ALA A 376 2.43 35.44 -3.75
N VAL A 377 2.28 34.44 -2.86
CA VAL A 377 1.75 34.63 -1.51
C VAL A 377 2.66 35.52 -0.66
N GLN A 378 3.97 35.35 -0.75
CA GLN A 378 4.93 36.18 0.00
C GLN A 378 4.90 37.62 -0.49
N LYS A 379 4.82 37.88 -1.81
CA LYS A 379 4.69 39.19 -2.40
C LYS A 379 3.40 39.89 -1.93
N ALA A 380 2.26 39.22 -2.02
CA ALA A 380 0.99 39.77 -1.57
C ALA A 380 1.00 40.18 -0.09
N LYS A 381 1.64 39.35 0.78
CA LYS A 381 1.80 39.72 2.20
C LYS A 381 2.70 40.92 2.44
N HIS A 382 3.73 41.07 1.61
CA HIS A 382 4.64 42.20 1.72
C HIS A 382 3.92 43.50 1.33
N ASP A 383 3.13 43.49 0.26
CA ASP A 383 2.38 44.66 -0.23
C ASP A 383 1.30 45.11 0.78
N HIS A 384 0.63 44.16 1.46
CA HIS A 384 -0.34 44.47 2.53
C HIS A 384 0.30 44.93 3.86
N SER A 385 1.57 44.67 4.12
CA SER A 385 2.27 45.10 5.32
C SER A 385 2.95 46.48 5.19
N GLY A 386 3.00 47.02 3.99
CA GLY A 386 3.58 48.33 3.66
C GLY A 386 2.54 49.44 3.45
N SER A 387 1.24 49.11 3.48
CA SER A 387 0.11 50.04 3.51
C SER A 387 -0.42 50.17 4.95
#